data_46e16ef8af5cbae6b75d12c3ecc14da9
#
_entry.id   46e16ef8af5cbae6b75d12c3ecc14da9
#
_cell.length_a   1.000
_cell.length_b   1.000
_cell.length_c   1.000
_cell.angle_alpha   90.00
_cell.angle_beta   90.00
_cell.angle_gamma   90.00
#
_symmetry.space_group_name_H-M   'P 1'
#
loop_
_entity.id
_entity.type
_entity.pdbx_description
1 polymer ?
#
loop_
_entity_poly.entity_id
_entity_poly.type
_entity_poly.pdbx_seq_one_letter_code
_entity_poly.pdbx_strand_id
1 'polypeptide(L)'
;MWRRSFSKFAIRASGLGFLTRSFSRVAGKRFAALWGNGDYGRLGLGNLNSQWKPVVCTALRNENLKAIACGGAHTLFLTDDGCVYATGLNDFGQLGVSESKHYSVEPLRVFGEEKKIVQISAGYNHSCAITVDGELYMWGKNTSGQLGLGKRAPNIVPLPTKVEYLDGINIKMAALGSEHTVAISDGGEAFSWGMGVSGRLGHGHESSILGFFSSSSEYTPRLIKDLEGIKEMSDVTRPSLITELPYSKEVACGGYHTCVLTNSGELYTWGSNENGCLGIGSSDVIHLPEQVQGPFLKSSVSQVSCGWKHTAAISEGRVFTWGWGGSNGTFSEDGHSSSGQLGHGSDVDYISPTRVCFGEDVKALQVSCGFNHTGAILEYT
;
A
#
# COMPACT_ATOMS: atom_id res chain seq x y z
N MET A 1 -17.25 -69.84 -3.01
CA MET A 1 -18.32 -69.19 -2.21
C MET A 1 -17.70 -68.18 -1.28
N TRP A 2 -17.88 -66.91 -1.59
CA TRP A 2 -17.99 -65.77 -0.68
C TRP A 2 -17.89 -64.52 -1.56
N ARG A 3 -19.07 -63.98 -1.95
CA ARG A 3 -19.20 -62.66 -2.53
C ARG A 3 -19.06 -61.67 -1.39
N ARG A 4 -18.12 -60.71 -1.49
CA ARG A 4 -18.10 -59.49 -0.69
C ARG A 4 -18.59 -58.32 -1.54
N SER A 5 -19.71 -57.82 -1.09
CA SER A 5 -20.37 -56.57 -1.52
C SER A 5 -19.47 -55.36 -1.28
N PHE A 6 -19.14 -54.61 -2.33
CA PHE A 6 -18.56 -53.28 -2.19
C PHE A 6 -19.71 -52.27 -2.07
N SER A 7 -19.96 -51.81 -0.85
CA SER A 7 -20.81 -50.65 -0.59
C SER A 7 -20.09 -49.39 -1.07
N LYS A 8 -20.73 -48.68 -2.01
CA LYS A 8 -20.34 -47.36 -2.45
C LYS A 8 -20.52 -46.38 -1.31
N PHE A 9 -19.44 -45.93 -0.71
CA PHE A 9 -19.44 -44.71 0.11
C PHE A 9 -19.49 -43.51 -0.84
N ALA A 10 -20.66 -42.92 -1.00
CA ALA A 10 -20.84 -41.62 -1.55
C ALA A 10 -20.34 -40.59 -0.51
N ILE A 11 -19.15 -40.06 -0.71
CA ILE A 11 -18.68 -38.87 0.02
C ILE A 11 -19.54 -37.71 -0.46
N ARG A 12 -20.54 -37.35 0.33
CA ARG A 12 -21.25 -36.10 0.20
C ARG A 12 -20.21 -34.99 0.41
N ALA A 13 -19.95 -34.22 -0.63
CA ALA A 13 -19.32 -32.93 -0.54
C ALA A 13 -20.26 -31.94 0.20
N SER A 14 -20.20 -32.01 1.54
CA SER A 14 -20.84 -31.03 2.43
C SER A 14 -19.77 -30.04 2.83
N GLY A 15 -19.88 -28.80 2.35
CA GLY A 15 -19.06 -27.73 2.90
C GLY A 15 -18.70 -26.59 1.97
N LEU A 16 -19.55 -26.18 1.04
CA LEU A 16 -19.54 -24.84 0.50
C LEU A 16 -20.73 -24.07 1.07
N GLY A 17 -20.79 -24.01 2.40
CA GLY A 17 -21.62 -23.08 3.13
C GLY A 17 -20.88 -21.75 3.26
N PHE A 18 -20.61 -21.05 2.16
CA PHE A 18 -20.34 -19.64 2.23
C PHE A 18 -21.61 -18.99 2.78
N LEU A 19 -21.49 -18.42 3.97
CA LEU A 19 -22.49 -17.52 4.56
C LEU A 19 -22.70 -16.33 3.62
N THR A 20 -23.46 -16.53 2.56
CA THR A 20 -24.17 -15.47 1.85
C THR A 20 -25.34 -15.03 2.71
N ARG A 21 -25.07 -14.42 3.88
CA ARG A 21 -26.02 -13.47 4.43
C ARG A 21 -26.07 -12.34 3.40
N SER A 22 -27.22 -12.20 2.78
CA SER A 22 -27.54 -11.25 1.73
C SER A 22 -27.00 -9.85 2.05
N PHE A 23 -25.81 -9.53 1.56
CA PHE A 23 -25.52 -8.16 1.23
C PHE A 23 -26.57 -7.77 0.21
N SER A 24 -27.38 -6.78 0.50
CA SER A 24 -28.16 -6.14 -0.55
C SER A 24 -27.13 -5.61 -1.56
N ARG A 25 -26.97 -6.30 -2.67
CA ARG A 25 -26.14 -5.89 -3.81
C ARG A 25 -26.85 -4.69 -4.44
N VAL A 26 -26.57 -3.51 -3.92
CA VAL A 26 -27.08 -2.27 -4.48
C VAL A 26 -26.02 -1.82 -5.46
N ALA A 27 -26.37 -1.74 -6.73
CA ALA A 27 -25.47 -1.22 -7.76
C ALA A 27 -24.94 0.17 -7.36
N GLY A 28 -23.63 0.41 -7.56
CA GLY A 28 -22.93 1.61 -7.13
C GLY A 28 -22.49 1.65 -5.67
N LYS A 29 -22.83 0.64 -4.84
CA LYS A 29 -22.33 0.57 -3.47
C LYS A 29 -20.89 0.12 -3.42
N ARG A 30 -20.05 0.92 -2.76
CA ARG A 30 -18.62 0.66 -2.59
C ARG A 30 -18.34 -0.06 -1.28
N PHE A 31 -17.35 -0.95 -1.29
CA PHE A 31 -16.91 -1.71 -0.13
C PHE A 31 -15.42 -2.02 -0.21
N ALA A 32 -14.78 -2.31 0.93
CA ALA A 32 -13.41 -2.76 0.98
C ALA A 32 -13.32 -4.29 1.03
N ALA A 33 -12.37 -4.86 0.31
CA ALA A 33 -11.93 -6.23 0.46
C ALA A 33 -10.43 -6.28 0.75
N LEU A 34 -10.01 -7.10 1.72
CA LEU A 34 -8.63 -7.22 2.14
C LEU A 34 -8.19 -8.68 2.16
N TRP A 35 -6.90 -8.90 1.96
CA TRP A 35 -6.26 -10.21 1.98
C TRP A 35 -4.76 -10.08 2.30
N GLY A 36 -4.12 -11.21 2.59
CA GLY A 36 -2.74 -11.29 3.02
C GLY A 36 -2.62 -11.54 4.51
N ASN A 37 -1.51 -11.10 5.09
CA ASN A 37 -1.20 -11.25 6.50
C ASN A 37 -2.21 -10.54 7.40
N GLY A 38 -2.78 -11.25 8.38
CA GLY A 38 -3.79 -10.76 9.32
C GLY A 38 -3.22 -10.33 10.67
N ASP A 39 -1.92 -10.50 10.93
CA ASP A 39 -1.29 -10.16 12.20
C ASP A 39 -1.60 -8.72 12.61
N TYR A 40 -1.77 -8.51 13.90
CA TYR A 40 -2.16 -7.23 14.50
C TYR A 40 -3.52 -6.70 14.02
N GLY A 41 -4.31 -7.49 13.27
CA GLY A 41 -5.63 -7.07 12.77
C GLY A 41 -5.59 -6.09 11.60
N ARG A 42 -4.46 -6.01 10.87
CA ARG A 42 -4.28 -5.06 9.74
C ARG A 42 -5.31 -5.19 8.62
N LEU A 43 -6.02 -6.31 8.55
CA LEU A 43 -7.09 -6.54 7.58
C LEU A 43 -8.45 -5.94 8.02
N GLY A 44 -8.63 -5.57 9.30
CA GLY A 44 -9.87 -4.99 9.81
C GLY A 44 -11.07 -5.93 9.80
N LEU A 45 -10.84 -7.24 9.88
CA LEU A 45 -11.87 -8.29 9.72
C LEU A 45 -12.40 -8.83 11.06
N GLY A 46 -12.08 -8.17 12.20
CA GLY A 46 -12.49 -8.59 13.53
C GLY A 46 -11.68 -9.75 14.13
N ASN A 47 -10.57 -10.15 13.48
CA ASN A 47 -9.71 -11.25 13.92
C ASN A 47 -8.26 -11.04 13.43
N LEU A 48 -7.35 -11.96 13.80
CA LEU A 48 -5.93 -11.94 13.45
C LEU A 48 -5.58 -12.90 12.30
N ASN A 49 -6.57 -13.57 11.70
CA ASN A 49 -6.33 -14.59 10.70
C ASN A 49 -5.87 -13.98 9.37
N SER A 50 -4.80 -14.53 8.80
CA SER A 50 -4.38 -14.24 7.44
C SER A 50 -5.43 -14.74 6.43
N GLN A 51 -5.60 -14.02 5.34
CA GLN A 51 -6.58 -14.33 4.31
C GLN A 51 -5.89 -14.55 2.96
N TRP A 52 -5.99 -15.75 2.43
CA TRP A 52 -5.36 -16.12 1.15
C TRP A 52 -6.22 -15.78 -0.07
N LYS A 53 -7.44 -15.32 0.18
CA LYS A 53 -8.39 -14.79 -0.81
C LYS A 53 -9.00 -13.50 -0.28
N PRO A 54 -9.45 -12.61 -1.15
CA PRO A 54 -10.13 -11.40 -0.73
C PRO A 54 -11.33 -11.66 0.18
N VAL A 55 -11.39 -10.95 1.31
CA VAL A 55 -12.50 -11.00 2.26
C VAL A 55 -13.04 -9.59 2.48
N VAL A 56 -14.35 -9.44 2.44
CA VAL A 56 -15.04 -8.15 2.61
C VAL A 56 -14.92 -7.67 4.06
N CYS A 57 -14.49 -6.43 4.25
CA CYS A 57 -14.49 -5.75 5.54
C CYS A 57 -15.92 -5.35 5.94
N THR A 58 -16.59 -6.21 6.70
CA THR A 58 -17.99 -6.01 7.07
C THR A 58 -18.21 -4.92 8.11
N ALA A 59 -17.18 -4.55 8.87
CA ALA A 59 -17.26 -3.48 9.87
C ALA A 59 -17.58 -2.12 9.22
N LEU A 60 -17.13 -1.88 7.97
CA LEU A 60 -17.37 -0.66 7.21
C LEU A 60 -18.51 -0.80 6.17
N ARG A 61 -19.39 -1.78 6.33
CA ARG A 61 -20.47 -2.07 5.35
C ARG A 61 -21.47 -0.93 5.14
N ASN A 62 -21.62 -0.06 6.13
CA ASN A 62 -22.54 1.08 6.07
C ASN A 62 -21.89 2.35 5.54
N GLU A 63 -20.54 2.33 5.42
CA GLU A 63 -19.76 3.46 4.93
C GLU A 63 -19.67 3.42 3.40
N ASN A 64 -19.63 4.59 2.80
CA ASN A 64 -19.38 4.73 1.37
C ASN A 64 -17.89 5.01 1.17
N LEU A 65 -17.12 3.97 0.86
CA LEU A 65 -15.67 4.03 0.84
C LEU A 65 -15.15 4.70 -0.43
N LYS A 66 -14.23 5.66 -0.24
CA LYS A 66 -13.55 6.41 -1.31
C LYS A 66 -12.15 5.90 -1.57
N ALA A 67 -11.37 5.63 -0.50
CA ALA A 67 -9.98 5.22 -0.64
C ALA A 67 -9.53 4.27 0.48
N ILE A 68 -8.47 3.51 0.19
CA ILE A 68 -7.77 2.64 1.12
C ILE A 68 -6.26 2.88 1.01
N ALA A 69 -5.53 2.86 2.13
CA ALA A 69 -4.07 2.93 2.16
C ALA A 69 -3.53 1.85 3.11
N CYS A 70 -2.76 0.90 2.56
CA CYS A 70 -2.13 -0.19 3.28
C CYS A 70 -0.69 0.17 3.64
N GLY A 71 -0.37 0.18 4.95
CA GLY A 71 0.97 0.46 5.47
C GLY A 71 1.78 -0.79 5.79
N GLY A 72 2.74 -0.70 6.71
CA GLY A 72 3.55 -1.85 7.16
C GLY A 72 2.68 -2.94 7.80
N ALA A 73 2.00 -2.58 8.88
CA ALA A 73 1.13 -3.48 9.63
C ALA A 73 -0.19 -2.82 10.03
N HIS A 74 -0.65 -1.82 9.28
CA HIS A 74 -1.91 -1.12 9.50
C HIS A 74 -2.56 -0.75 8.18
N THR A 75 -3.85 -0.41 8.23
CA THR A 75 -4.63 0.02 7.05
C THR A 75 -5.48 1.22 7.43
N LEU A 76 -5.53 2.20 6.53
CA LEU A 76 -6.41 3.36 6.61
C LEU A 76 -7.54 3.23 5.58
N PHE A 77 -8.72 3.72 5.93
CA PHE A 77 -9.88 3.82 5.05
C PHE A 77 -10.40 5.24 5.05
N LEU A 78 -10.75 5.75 3.90
CA LEU A 78 -11.37 7.06 3.70
C LEU A 78 -12.76 6.87 3.11
N THR A 79 -13.73 7.58 3.66
CA THR A 79 -15.11 7.60 3.16
C THR A 79 -15.37 8.82 2.26
N ASP A 80 -16.46 8.83 1.51
CA ASP A 80 -16.83 9.94 0.61
C ASP A 80 -17.13 11.24 1.37
N ASP A 81 -17.61 11.15 2.60
CA ASP A 81 -17.87 12.30 3.49
C ASP A 81 -16.62 12.84 4.18
N GLY A 82 -15.48 12.16 4.01
CA GLY A 82 -14.17 12.59 4.51
C GLY A 82 -13.81 12.05 5.90
N CYS A 83 -14.53 11.05 6.41
CA CYS A 83 -14.15 10.35 7.63
C CYS A 83 -12.99 9.38 7.36
N VAL A 84 -12.11 9.22 8.34
CA VAL A 84 -10.96 8.28 8.27
C VAL A 84 -11.09 7.24 9.36
N TYR A 85 -10.88 5.98 8.98
CA TYR A 85 -10.80 4.84 9.89
C TYR A 85 -9.43 4.16 9.76
N ALA A 86 -8.95 3.54 10.85
CA ALA A 86 -7.69 2.84 10.91
C ALA A 86 -7.81 1.50 11.64
N THR A 87 -7.05 0.50 11.20
CA THR A 87 -6.96 -0.82 11.84
C THR A 87 -5.53 -1.36 11.75
N GLY A 88 -5.16 -2.30 12.60
CA GLY A 88 -3.83 -2.90 12.60
C GLY A 88 -3.00 -2.53 13.83
N LEU A 89 -1.68 -2.61 13.68
CA LEU A 89 -0.68 -2.30 14.70
C LEU A 89 -0.73 -0.83 15.14
N ASN A 90 -0.50 -0.58 16.44
CA ASN A 90 -0.54 0.75 17.04
C ASN A 90 0.64 1.05 18.01
N ASP A 91 1.71 0.26 18.00
CA ASP A 91 2.85 0.44 18.91
C ASP A 91 3.53 1.82 18.79
N PHE A 92 3.40 2.45 17.65
CA PHE A 92 3.92 3.79 17.38
C PHE A 92 2.81 4.85 17.25
N GLY A 93 1.55 4.51 17.58
CA GLY A 93 0.43 5.41 17.40
C GLY A 93 -0.01 5.59 15.95
N GLN A 94 0.37 4.68 15.03
CA GLN A 94 0.07 4.78 13.60
C GLN A 94 -1.41 4.68 13.25
N LEU A 95 -2.27 4.25 14.20
CA LEU A 95 -3.72 4.28 14.02
C LEU A 95 -4.33 5.68 14.22
N GLY A 96 -3.63 6.61 14.89
CA GLY A 96 -4.12 7.97 15.08
C GLY A 96 -5.24 8.10 16.12
N VAL A 97 -5.35 7.16 17.06
CA VAL A 97 -6.38 7.13 18.09
C VAL A 97 -5.77 7.26 19.49
N SER A 98 -6.54 7.84 20.44
CA SER A 98 -6.09 8.04 21.82
C SER A 98 -6.04 6.75 22.66
N GLU A 99 -6.56 5.65 22.15
CA GLU A 99 -6.58 4.38 22.84
C GLU A 99 -5.14 3.78 22.90
N SER A 100 -4.72 3.38 24.10
CA SER A 100 -3.38 2.79 24.35
C SER A 100 -3.28 1.30 23.98
N LYS A 101 -4.10 0.81 23.07
CA LYS A 101 -4.05 -0.57 22.59
C LYS A 101 -2.90 -0.76 21.62
N HIS A 102 -2.18 -1.89 21.71
CA HIS A 102 -1.11 -2.26 20.79
C HIS A 102 -1.58 -2.50 19.36
N TYR A 103 -2.84 -2.88 19.16
CA TYR A 103 -3.45 -3.07 17.85
C TYR A 103 -4.98 -3.02 17.93
N SER A 104 -5.60 -2.90 16.76
CA SER A 104 -7.06 -3.09 16.60
C SER A 104 -7.36 -4.06 15.46
N VAL A 105 -8.26 -5.00 15.71
CA VAL A 105 -8.76 -5.96 14.69
C VAL A 105 -9.93 -5.39 13.88
N GLU A 106 -10.51 -4.28 14.34
CA GLU A 106 -11.61 -3.58 13.67
C GLU A 106 -11.21 -2.14 13.38
N PRO A 107 -11.75 -1.53 12.31
CA PRO A 107 -11.51 -0.13 12.00
C PRO A 107 -12.00 0.81 13.11
N LEU A 108 -11.10 1.64 13.63
CA LEU A 108 -11.36 2.70 14.60
C LEU A 108 -11.41 4.05 13.89
N ARG A 109 -12.32 4.91 14.28
CA ARG A 109 -12.46 6.26 13.72
C ARG A 109 -11.30 7.16 14.17
N VAL A 110 -10.62 7.79 13.22
CA VAL A 110 -9.46 8.68 13.44
C VAL A 110 -9.87 10.14 13.40
N PHE A 111 -10.56 10.55 12.33
CA PHE A 111 -11.12 11.88 12.18
C PHE A 111 -12.63 11.85 12.23
N GLY A 112 -13.20 12.87 12.86
CA GLY A 112 -14.62 13.17 12.86
C GLY A 112 -15.05 14.01 11.64
N GLU A 113 -16.32 14.45 11.66
CA GLU A 113 -16.90 15.25 10.57
C GLU A 113 -16.38 16.69 10.52
N GLU A 114 -15.69 17.13 11.59
CA GLU A 114 -15.11 18.48 11.71
C GLU A 114 -13.96 18.75 10.73
N LYS A 115 -13.33 17.69 10.19
CA LYS A 115 -12.25 17.80 9.19
C LYS A 115 -12.55 16.91 8.00
N LYS A 116 -12.86 17.55 6.88
CA LYS A 116 -13.11 16.83 5.63
C LYS A 116 -11.79 16.40 4.99
N ILE A 117 -11.45 15.12 5.14
CA ILE A 117 -10.25 14.53 4.53
C ILE A 117 -10.52 14.18 3.07
N VAL A 118 -9.56 14.44 2.20
CA VAL A 118 -9.63 14.16 0.76
C VAL A 118 -8.62 13.12 0.29
N GLN A 119 -7.51 12.94 1.03
CA GLN A 119 -6.49 11.94 0.76
C GLN A 119 -5.95 11.35 2.06
N ILE A 120 -5.57 10.07 2.01
CA ILE A 120 -4.85 9.33 3.04
C ILE A 120 -3.63 8.64 2.42
N SER A 121 -2.57 8.45 3.21
CA SER A 121 -1.44 7.60 2.84
C SER A 121 -0.86 6.94 4.08
N ALA A 122 -0.33 5.73 3.93
CA ALA A 122 0.25 4.94 5.00
C ALA A 122 1.67 4.52 4.63
N GLY A 123 2.62 4.82 5.52
CA GLY A 123 3.99 4.35 5.45
C GLY A 123 4.22 3.08 6.27
N TYR A 124 5.46 2.76 6.60
CA TYR A 124 5.74 1.54 7.36
C TYR A 124 5.11 1.57 8.76
N ASN A 125 5.36 2.63 9.54
CA ASN A 125 4.80 2.83 10.90
C ASN A 125 4.30 4.26 11.13
N HIS A 126 3.91 4.96 10.08
CA HIS A 126 3.36 6.31 10.17
C HIS A 126 2.28 6.51 9.11
N SER A 127 1.47 7.51 9.31
CA SER A 127 0.26 7.76 8.54
C SER A 127 0.09 9.24 8.26
N CYS A 128 -0.62 9.58 7.20
CA CYS A 128 -1.02 10.96 6.95
C CYS A 128 -2.45 11.08 6.39
N ALA A 129 -2.99 12.27 6.52
CA ALA A 129 -4.23 12.71 5.90
C ALA A 129 -4.10 14.15 5.41
N ILE A 130 -4.73 14.46 4.27
CA ILE A 130 -4.82 15.81 3.71
C ILE A 130 -6.28 16.25 3.73
N THR A 131 -6.52 17.46 4.25
CA THR A 131 -7.86 18.07 4.27
C THR A 131 -8.21 18.68 2.91
N VAL A 132 -9.48 19.01 2.72
CA VAL A 132 -9.96 19.73 1.53
C VAL A 132 -9.27 21.09 1.33
N ASP A 133 -8.80 21.70 2.43
CA ASP A 133 -8.09 23.00 2.41
C ASP A 133 -6.57 22.85 2.19
N GLY A 134 -6.10 21.63 1.93
CA GLY A 134 -4.69 21.33 1.66
C GLY A 134 -3.81 21.24 2.92
N GLU A 135 -4.38 21.17 4.12
CA GLU A 135 -3.62 20.96 5.35
C GLU A 135 -3.15 19.50 5.46
N LEU A 136 -1.87 19.29 5.74
CA LEU A 136 -1.28 17.98 5.96
C LEU A 136 -1.24 17.64 7.45
N TYR A 137 -1.84 16.52 7.83
CA TYR A 137 -1.77 15.92 9.17
C TYR A 137 -0.93 14.65 9.12
N MET A 138 -0.02 14.50 10.11
CA MET A 138 0.89 13.36 10.23
C MET A 138 0.80 12.77 11.62
N TRP A 139 0.97 11.43 11.75
CA TRP A 139 1.02 10.73 13.03
C TRP A 139 1.76 9.39 12.93
N GLY A 140 2.11 8.80 14.08
CA GLY A 140 2.83 7.54 14.16
C GLY A 140 4.29 7.71 14.58
N LYS A 141 5.18 6.84 14.06
CA LYS A 141 6.63 6.86 14.32
C LYS A 141 7.30 8.10 13.75
N ASN A 142 8.20 8.71 14.53
CA ASN A 142 8.93 9.93 14.16
C ASN A 142 10.43 9.89 14.49
N THR A 143 11.01 8.72 14.70
CA THR A 143 12.42 8.56 15.11
C THR A 143 13.43 9.13 14.13
N SER A 144 13.07 9.23 12.85
CA SER A 144 13.89 9.78 11.76
C SER A 144 13.37 11.14 11.26
N GLY A 145 12.42 11.77 11.96
CA GLY A 145 11.79 13.01 11.53
C GLY A 145 10.76 12.85 10.40
N GLN A 146 10.30 11.61 10.13
CA GLN A 146 9.42 11.30 9.00
C GLN A 146 8.04 11.99 9.06
N LEU A 147 7.66 12.55 10.21
CA LEU A 147 6.42 13.33 10.35
C LEU A 147 6.59 14.82 9.99
N GLY A 148 7.82 15.31 9.84
CA GLY A 148 8.07 16.72 9.47
C GLY A 148 7.70 17.75 10.55
N LEU A 149 7.60 17.35 11.81
CA LEU A 149 7.14 18.18 12.93
C LEU A 149 8.27 18.93 13.66
N GLY A 150 9.49 18.88 13.12
CA GLY A 150 10.67 19.51 13.71
C GLY A 150 11.46 18.61 14.67
N LYS A 151 12.72 19.00 14.94
CA LYS A 151 13.68 18.23 15.75
C LYS A 151 13.25 17.99 17.20
N ARG A 152 12.35 18.82 17.73
CA ARG A 152 11.88 18.73 19.14
C ARG A 152 10.61 17.89 19.27
N ALA A 153 10.01 17.46 18.16
CA ALA A 153 8.83 16.62 18.19
C ALA A 153 9.16 15.24 18.82
N PRO A 154 8.22 14.64 19.53
CA PRO A 154 8.40 13.30 20.10
C PRO A 154 8.71 12.23 19.05
N ASN A 155 9.40 11.15 19.46
CA ASN A 155 9.67 9.99 18.60
C ASN A 155 8.40 9.21 18.22
N ILE A 156 7.32 9.41 18.96
CA ILE A 156 5.99 8.83 18.72
C ILE A 156 4.96 9.95 18.87
N VAL A 157 4.13 10.12 17.85
CA VAL A 157 3.03 11.09 17.82
C VAL A 157 1.75 10.32 17.57
N PRO A 158 0.98 9.95 18.61
CA PRO A 158 -0.11 8.99 18.49
C PRO A 158 -1.40 9.58 17.91
N LEU A 159 -1.50 10.90 17.79
CA LEU A 159 -2.67 11.58 17.25
C LEU A 159 -2.33 12.41 16.02
N PRO A 160 -3.26 12.55 15.07
CA PRO A 160 -3.06 13.39 13.90
C PRO A 160 -2.65 14.81 14.29
N THR A 161 -1.46 15.21 13.85
CA THR A 161 -0.86 16.50 14.16
C THR A 161 -0.56 17.26 12.87
N LYS A 162 -1.00 18.51 12.77
CA LYS A 162 -0.77 19.35 11.61
C LYS A 162 0.72 19.65 11.43
N VAL A 163 1.20 19.61 10.20
CA VAL A 163 2.57 19.98 9.82
C VAL A 163 2.64 21.50 9.62
N GLU A 164 2.85 22.25 10.71
CA GLU A 164 2.85 23.72 10.70
C GLU A 164 3.93 24.35 9.80
N TYR A 165 5.01 23.62 9.51
CA TYR A 165 6.04 24.04 8.56
C TYR A 165 5.56 24.17 7.11
N LEU A 166 4.35 23.71 6.82
CA LEU A 166 3.67 23.82 5.51
C LEU A 166 2.50 24.81 5.57
N ASP A 167 2.38 25.62 6.63
CA ASP A 167 1.32 26.63 6.71
C ASP A 167 1.41 27.61 5.54
N GLY A 168 0.26 27.84 4.90
CA GLY A 168 0.15 28.68 3.69
C GLY A 168 0.50 27.96 2.38
N ILE A 169 0.87 26.66 2.45
CA ILE A 169 1.12 25.81 1.28
C ILE A 169 0.02 24.76 1.21
N ASN A 170 -0.77 24.79 0.14
CA ASN A 170 -1.83 23.80 -0.07
C ASN A 170 -1.21 22.49 -0.60
N ILE A 171 -1.19 21.45 0.22
CA ILE A 171 -0.70 20.12 -0.18
C ILE A 171 -1.79 19.39 -0.95
N LYS A 172 -1.45 18.96 -2.17
CA LYS A 172 -2.32 18.21 -3.05
C LYS A 172 -2.15 16.70 -2.87
N MET A 173 -0.92 16.25 -2.59
CA MET A 173 -0.59 14.83 -2.51
C MET A 173 0.53 14.61 -1.49
N ALA A 174 0.44 13.50 -0.75
CA ALA A 174 1.55 12.99 0.06
C ALA A 174 1.69 11.47 -0.11
N ALA A 175 2.93 11.01 -0.19
CA ALA A 175 3.32 9.61 -0.27
C ALA A 175 4.32 9.29 0.84
N LEU A 176 4.09 8.20 1.54
CA LEU A 176 4.86 7.76 2.69
C LEU A 176 5.67 6.51 2.35
N GLY A 177 6.97 6.57 2.59
CA GLY A 177 7.88 5.43 2.48
C GLY A 177 8.03 4.69 3.82
N SER A 178 9.14 3.98 4.01
CA SER A 178 9.41 3.29 5.27
C SER A 178 9.69 4.28 6.42
N GLU A 179 10.52 5.28 6.18
CA GLU A 179 10.95 6.27 7.20
C GLU A 179 11.15 7.66 6.60
N HIS A 180 10.45 7.96 5.50
CA HIS A 180 10.47 9.28 4.85
C HIS A 180 9.11 9.60 4.26
N THR A 181 8.92 10.85 3.93
CA THR A 181 7.69 11.38 3.34
C THR A 181 8.04 12.31 2.18
N VAL A 182 7.25 12.26 1.13
CA VAL A 182 7.27 13.22 0.01
C VAL A 182 5.89 13.84 -0.10
N ALA A 183 5.82 15.15 -0.27
CA ALA A 183 4.56 15.85 -0.52
C ALA A 183 4.69 16.79 -1.72
N ILE A 184 3.58 17.02 -2.41
CA ILE A 184 3.49 17.91 -3.55
C ILE A 184 2.40 18.94 -3.28
N SER A 185 2.73 20.23 -3.47
CA SER A 185 1.77 21.32 -3.38
C SER A 185 0.86 21.39 -4.63
N ASP A 186 -0.21 22.15 -4.55
CA ASP A 186 -1.07 22.47 -5.69
C ASP A 186 -0.33 23.29 -6.76
N GLY A 187 0.71 24.06 -6.34
CA GLY A 187 1.63 24.78 -7.23
C GLY A 187 2.67 23.88 -7.91
N GLY A 188 2.72 22.56 -7.59
CA GLY A 188 3.66 21.61 -8.18
C GLY A 188 5.02 21.56 -7.47
N GLU A 189 5.20 22.21 -6.34
CA GLU A 189 6.42 22.14 -5.53
C GLU A 189 6.51 20.80 -4.81
N ALA A 190 7.66 20.14 -4.86
CA ALA A 190 7.90 18.87 -4.18
C ALA A 190 8.76 19.08 -2.92
N PHE A 191 8.28 18.53 -1.82
CA PHE A 191 8.95 18.55 -0.52
C PHE A 191 9.26 17.13 -0.08
N SER A 192 10.40 16.92 0.60
CA SER A 192 10.71 15.64 1.23
C SER A 192 11.36 15.83 2.58
N TRP A 193 11.17 14.85 3.46
CA TRP A 193 11.72 14.82 4.82
C TRP A 193 11.73 13.41 5.40
N GLY A 194 12.41 13.24 6.56
CA GLY A 194 12.62 11.96 7.21
C GLY A 194 14.04 11.46 7.03
N MET A 195 14.23 10.13 6.97
CA MET A 195 15.53 9.50 6.81
C MET A 195 16.12 9.73 5.42
N GLY A 196 17.33 10.29 5.35
CA GLY A 196 18.00 10.67 4.10
C GLY A 196 18.99 9.64 3.53
N VAL A 197 19.07 8.44 4.10
CA VAL A 197 20.01 7.39 3.64
C VAL A 197 19.72 7.00 2.19
N SER A 198 20.77 6.71 1.41
CA SER A 198 20.69 6.30 -0.01
C SER A 198 19.99 7.32 -0.92
N GLY A 199 20.11 8.60 -0.62
CA GLY A 199 19.60 9.67 -1.48
C GLY A 199 18.08 9.82 -1.59
N ARG A 200 17.30 9.07 -0.81
CA ARG A 200 15.82 9.00 -0.91
C ARG A 200 15.07 10.33 -0.77
N LEU A 201 15.73 11.36 -0.22
CA LEU A 201 15.16 12.70 -0.08
C LEU A 201 15.43 13.60 -1.29
N GLY A 202 16.34 13.23 -2.18
CA GLY A 202 16.63 14.02 -3.38
C GLY A 202 17.34 15.35 -3.12
N HIS A 203 18.00 15.53 -1.98
CA HIS A 203 18.65 16.82 -1.61
C HIS A 203 20.14 16.90 -1.99
N GLY A 204 20.69 15.88 -2.65
CA GLY A 204 22.06 15.90 -3.16
C GLY A 204 23.15 15.89 -2.08
N HIS A 205 22.89 15.31 -0.92
CA HIS A 205 23.91 15.17 0.12
C HIS A 205 24.95 14.13 -0.31
N GLU A 206 26.17 14.58 -0.57
CA GLU A 206 27.32 13.73 -0.71
C GLU A 206 27.66 13.13 0.67
N SER A 207 27.86 11.81 0.73
CA SER A 207 28.51 11.18 1.88
C SER A 207 29.89 11.79 2.03
N SER A 208 30.20 12.42 3.16
CA SER A 208 31.54 12.95 3.42
C SER A 208 32.55 11.80 3.33
N ILE A 209 33.66 12.02 2.63
CA ILE A 209 34.78 11.10 2.36
C ILE A 209 35.44 10.55 3.66
N LEU A 210 35.04 11.01 4.81
CA LEU A 210 35.51 10.60 6.14
C LEU A 210 34.47 9.80 6.90
N GLY A 211 34.07 8.63 6.39
CA GLY A 211 33.64 7.42 7.12
C GLY A 211 32.81 7.49 8.40
N PHE A 212 32.31 8.62 8.84
CA PHE A 212 31.39 8.76 9.96
C PHE A 212 29.99 8.94 9.42
N PHE A 213 29.13 7.97 9.68
CA PHE A 213 27.72 7.91 9.31
C PHE A 213 26.96 9.11 9.90
N SER A 214 26.96 10.23 9.22
CA SER A 214 25.98 11.27 9.41
C SER A 214 24.75 10.84 8.63
N SER A 215 23.81 10.18 9.27
CA SER A 215 22.49 9.99 8.71
C SER A 215 21.87 11.40 8.56
N SER A 216 21.79 11.90 7.34
CA SER A 216 21.19 13.19 7.02
C SER A 216 19.67 13.08 7.09
N SER A 217 19.12 13.02 8.31
CA SER A 217 17.67 13.08 8.49
C SER A 217 17.19 14.54 8.44
N GLU A 218 16.16 14.79 7.66
CA GLU A 218 15.45 16.07 7.63
C GLU A 218 14.20 15.99 8.51
N TYR A 219 14.13 16.84 9.52
CA TYR A 219 13.06 16.84 10.51
C TYR A 219 11.90 17.77 10.15
N THR A 220 12.06 18.54 9.11
CA THR A 220 11.06 19.48 8.57
C THR A 220 10.94 19.30 7.06
N PRO A 221 9.78 19.59 6.47
CA PRO A 221 9.62 19.60 5.01
C PRO A 221 10.68 20.50 4.35
N ARG A 222 11.41 19.94 3.39
CA ARG A 222 12.43 20.66 2.62
C ARG A 222 12.11 20.58 1.14
N LEU A 223 12.10 21.72 0.46
CA LEU A 223 11.89 21.80 -0.98
C LEU A 223 12.99 21.04 -1.73
N ILE A 224 12.60 20.15 -2.65
CA ILE A 224 13.52 19.48 -3.57
C ILE A 224 13.87 20.50 -4.66
N LYS A 225 15.15 20.87 -4.73
CA LYS A 225 15.68 21.80 -5.73
C LYS A 225 16.41 20.99 -6.80
N ASP A 226 16.32 21.44 -8.04
CA ASP A 226 17.03 20.92 -9.20
C ASP A 226 16.68 19.48 -9.60
N LEU A 227 15.81 19.35 -10.58
CA LEU A 227 15.51 18.10 -11.28
C LEU A 227 16.45 17.86 -12.48
N GLU A 228 17.63 18.50 -12.53
CA GLU A 228 18.59 18.41 -13.65
C GLU A 228 19.73 17.42 -13.38
N GLY A 229 20.05 16.63 -14.39
CA GLY A 229 20.76 15.39 -14.43
C GLY A 229 22.18 15.31 -13.85
N ILE A 230 22.50 14.12 -13.32
CA ILE A 230 23.87 13.64 -13.08
C ILE A 230 24.00 12.22 -13.65
N LYS A 231 25.07 12.01 -14.42
CA LYS A 231 25.51 10.70 -14.91
C LYS A 231 26.57 10.18 -13.97
N GLU A 232 26.30 9.14 -13.17
CA GLU A 232 27.31 8.19 -12.68
C GLU A 232 26.62 7.03 -11.92
N MET A 233 27.24 5.83 -11.98
CA MET A 233 26.73 4.57 -11.39
C MET A 233 26.98 4.51 -9.86
N SER A 234 26.34 5.40 -9.12
CA SER A 234 26.29 5.39 -7.66
C SER A 234 24.85 5.69 -7.22
N ASP A 235 24.57 5.57 -5.92
CA ASP A 235 23.27 6.00 -5.39
C ASP A 235 22.92 7.40 -5.88
N VAL A 236 21.77 7.53 -6.54
CA VAL A 236 21.33 8.81 -7.08
C VAL A 236 20.75 9.64 -5.93
N THR A 237 21.49 10.64 -5.49
CA THR A 237 21.14 11.50 -4.34
C THR A 237 20.28 12.71 -4.73
N ARG A 238 20.10 12.97 -6.02
CA ARG A 238 19.22 14.00 -6.59
C ARG A 238 18.27 13.40 -7.62
N PRO A 239 17.07 13.94 -7.79
CA PRO A 239 16.18 13.50 -8.86
C PRO A 239 16.86 13.64 -10.24
N SER A 240 16.78 12.60 -11.06
CA SER A 240 17.25 12.60 -12.43
C SER A 240 16.14 12.17 -13.39
N LEU A 241 16.16 12.72 -14.62
CA LEU A 241 15.18 12.40 -15.65
C LEU A 241 15.44 10.99 -16.20
N ILE A 242 14.40 10.16 -16.23
CA ILE A 242 14.40 8.88 -16.93
C ILE A 242 13.87 9.12 -18.34
N THR A 243 14.76 9.14 -19.33
CA THR A 243 14.45 9.53 -20.72
C THR A 243 13.79 8.41 -21.52
N GLU A 244 13.89 7.17 -21.07
CA GLU A 244 13.38 5.97 -21.74
C GLU A 244 11.87 5.74 -21.49
N LEU A 245 11.25 6.52 -20.60
CA LEU A 245 9.84 6.39 -20.29
C LEU A 245 8.98 7.37 -21.13
N PRO A 246 7.82 6.91 -21.64
CA PRO A 246 6.79 7.80 -22.17
C PRO A 246 6.21 8.71 -21.07
N TYR A 247 5.39 9.70 -21.46
CA TYR A 247 4.70 10.55 -20.50
C TYR A 247 3.96 9.74 -19.44
N SER A 248 4.36 9.92 -18.19
CA SER A 248 3.94 9.13 -17.05
C SER A 248 2.79 9.79 -16.31
N LYS A 249 1.85 8.98 -15.84
CA LYS A 249 0.65 9.40 -15.09
C LYS A 249 0.80 9.13 -13.61
N GLU A 250 1.42 8.00 -13.25
CA GLU A 250 1.51 7.50 -11.88
C GLU A 250 2.81 6.73 -11.67
N VAL A 251 3.39 6.85 -10.49
CA VAL A 251 4.54 6.07 -10.05
C VAL A 251 4.19 5.36 -8.74
N ALA A 252 4.57 4.10 -8.63
CA ALA A 252 4.46 3.31 -7.41
C ALA A 252 5.81 2.70 -7.06
N CYS A 253 6.24 2.88 -5.82
CA CYS A 253 7.49 2.34 -5.32
C CYS A 253 7.21 1.26 -4.28
N GLY A 254 7.81 0.08 -4.47
CA GLY A 254 7.79 -1.02 -3.52
C GLY A 254 9.01 -1.00 -2.61
N GLY A 255 9.27 -2.12 -1.92
CA GLY A 255 10.47 -2.27 -1.09
C GLY A 255 11.76 -2.16 -1.89
N TYR A 256 11.79 -2.76 -3.07
CA TYR A 256 13.01 -2.88 -3.89
C TYR A 256 12.74 -2.74 -5.39
N HIS A 257 11.55 -2.32 -5.81
CA HIS A 257 11.16 -2.17 -7.20
C HIS A 257 10.31 -0.93 -7.42
N THR A 258 10.26 -0.48 -8.64
CA THR A 258 9.47 0.68 -9.07
C THR A 258 8.60 0.29 -10.25
N CYS A 259 7.37 0.80 -10.25
CA CYS A 259 6.45 0.71 -11.39
C CYS A 259 6.03 2.12 -11.81
N VAL A 260 5.90 2.32 -13.11
CA VAL A 260 5.40 3.57 -13.71
C VAL A 260 4.27 3.25 -14.67
N LEU A 261 3.16 3.93 -14.46
CA LEU A 261 2.01 3.89 -15.35
C LEU A 261 2.03 5.12 -16.27
N THR A 262 1.99 4.88 -17.58
CA THR A 262 1.98 5.94 -18.59
C THR A 262 0.57 6.49 -18.83
N ASN A 263 0.49 7.63 -19.52
CA ASN A 263 -0.79 8.22 -19.92
C ASN A 263 -1.58 7.33 -20.90
N SER A 264 -0.89 6.49 -21.67
CA SER A 264 -1.50 5.48 -22.57
C SER A 264 -2.02 4.23 -21.84
N GLY A 265 -1.70 4.08 -20.54
CA GLY A 265 -2.08 2.92 -19.74
C GLY A 265 -1.10 1.74 -19.83
N GLU A 266 0.11 1.97 -20.33
CA GLU A 266 1.21 1.00 -20.32
C GLU A 266 1.88 1.01 -18.95
N LEU A 267 2.28 -0.17 -18.48
CA LEU A 267 2.96 -0.35 -17.20
C LEU A 267 4.43 -0.71 -17.43
N TYR A 268 5.34 0.07 -16.87
CA TYR A 268 6.79 -0.16 -16.89
C TYR A 268 7.27 -0.48 -15.47
N THR A 269 8.31 -1.31 -15.35
CA THR A 269 8.83 -1.80 -14.08
C THR A 269 10.34 -2.00 -14.14
N TRP A 270 11.03 -1.83 -12.99
CA TRP A 270 12.46 -2.13 -12.82
C TRP A 270 12.81 -2.29 -11.34
N GLY A 271 14.00 -2.82 -11.06
CA GLY A 271 14.53 -3.04 -9.73
C GLY A 271 14.77 -4.52 -9.42
N SER A 272 14.77 -4.87 -8.13
CA SER A 272 14.88 -6.25 -7.66
C SER A 272 13.68 -7.09 -8.09
N ASN A 273 13.91 -8.36 -8.42
CA ASN A 273 12.89 -9.26 -8.96
C ASN A 273 12.97 -10.68 -8.38
N GLU A 274 13.57 -10.85 -7.20
CA GLU A 274 13.79 -12.19 -6.60
C GLU A 274 12.53 -13.07 -6.55
N ASN A 275 11.34 -12.45 -6.38
CA ASN A 275 10.06 -13.15 -6.29
C ASN A 275 9.14 -12.85 -7.49
N GLY A 276 9.67 -12.31 -8.58
CA GLY A 276 8.88 -11.96 -9.76
C GLY A 276 8.01 -10.71 -9.60
N CYS A 277 8.32 -9.80 -8.64
CA CYS A 277 7.51 -8.61 -8.38
C CYS A 277 7.47 -7.59 -9.54
N LEU A 278 8.36 -7.73 -10.53
CA LEU A 278 8.34 -6.95 -11.76
C LEU A 278 7.25 -7.41 -12.75
N GLY A 279 6.79 -8.67 -12.68
CA GLY A 279 5.72 -9.18 -13.54
C GLY A 279 6.09 -9.43 -15.00
N ILE A 280 7.38 -9.58 -15.31
CA ILE A 280 7.92 -9.71 -16.66
C ILE A 280 8.08 -11.17 -17.13
N GLY A 281 7.59 -12.13 -16.33
CA GLY A 281 7.70 -13.57 -16.65
C GLY A 281 9.03 -14.21 -16.29
N SER A 282 9.92 -13.49 -15.61
CA SER A 282 11.18 -13.99 -15.05
C SER A 282 11.38 -13.49 -13.61
N SER A 283 12.47 -13.94 -12.98
CA SER A 283 12.95 -13.41 -11.69
C SER A 283 14.26 -12.62 -11.83
N ASP A 284 14.62 -12.19 -13.05
CA ASP A 284 15.84 -11.45 -13.32
C ASP A 284 15.71 -10.01 -12.81
N VAL A 285 16.80 -9.46 -12.25
CA VAL A 285 16.91 -8.06 -11.86
C VAL A 285 16.98 -7.18 -13.10
N ILE A 286 16.14 -6.16 -13.15
CA ILE A 286 16.09 -5.21 -14.28
C ILE A 286 16.48 -3.82 -13.80
N HIS A 287 17.46 -3.21 -14.45
CA HIS A 287 18.00 -1.89 -14.08
C HIS A 287 17.39 -0.72 -14.86
N LEU A 288 16.80 -0.98 -16.01
CA LEU A 288 16.13 0.02 -16.86
C LEU A 288 14.63 -0.28 -16.94
N PRO A 289 13.78 0.72 -17.20
CA PRO A 289 12.36 0.50 -17.36
C PRO A 289 12.04 -0.56 -18.42
N GLU A 290 11.35 -1.64 -18.02
CA GLU A 290 10.87 -2.70 -18.90
C GLU A 290 9.34 -2.77 -18.86
N GLN A 291 8.71 -2.90 -20.02
CA GLN A 291 7.25 -2.96 -20.13
C GLN A 291 6.70 -4.28 -19.62
N VAL A 292 5.75 -4.22 -18.70
CA VAL A 292 5.02 -5.40 -18.21
C VAL A 292 4.08 -5.89 -19.29
N GLN A 293 4.29 -7.10 -19.75
CA GLN A 293 3.55 -7.75 -20.83
C GLN A 293 2.32 -8.53 -20.32
N GLY A 294 1.91 -9.55 -21.02
CA GLY A 294 0.80 -10.43 -20.64
C GLY A 294 -0.56 -9.75 -20.87
N PRO A 295 -1.44 -9.68 -19.83
CA PRO A 295 -2.80 -9.15 -20.03
C PRO A 295 -2.80 -7.67 -20.41
N PHE A 296 -1.75 -6.91 -20.05
CA PHE A 296 -1.70 -5.46 -20.26
C PHE A 296 -1.27 -5.02 -21.67
N LEU A 297 -0.83 -5.94 -22.53
CA LEU A 297 -0.58 -5.65 -23.96
C LEU A 297 -1.86 -5.31 -24.74
N LYS A 298 -3.02 -5.76 -24.24
CA LYS A 298 -4.34 -5.58 -24.91
C LYS A 298 -5.32 -4.74 -24.12
N SER A 299 -5.00 -4.44 -22.85
CA SER A 299 -5.89 -3.75 -21.91
C SER A 299 -5.09 -2.73 -21.11
N SER A 300 -5.52 -1.47 -21.16
CA SER A 300 -4.84 -0.40 -20.42
C SER A 300 -4.95 -0.58 -18.90
N VAL A 301 -3.85 -0.33 -18.21
CA VAL A 301 -3.81 -0.24 -16.75
C VAL A 301 -4.34 1.13 -16.33
N SER A 302 -5.18 1.16 -15.30
CA SER A 302 -5.75 2.40 -14.75
C SER A 302 -5.10 2.83 -13.44
N GLN A 303 -4.54 1.89 -12.67
CA GLN A 303 -3.84 2.12 -11.41
C GLN A 303 -2.82 1.03 -11.14
N VAL A 304 -1.73 1.37 -10.41
CA VAL A 304 -0.72 0.44 -9.91
C VAL A 304 -0.42 0.73 -8.43
N SER A 305 -0.08 -0.30 -7.67
CA SER A 305 0.39 -0.18 -6.29
C SER A 305 1.45 -1.24 -6.03
N CYS A 306 2.53 -0.84 -5.37
CA CYS A 306 3.64 -1.71 -5.01
C CYS A 306 3.68 -1.93 -3.50
N GLY A 307 3.76 -3.20 -3.08
CA GLY A 307 4.04 -3.60 -1.72
C GLY A 307 5.54 -3.84 -1.50
N TRP A 308 5.89 -4.56 -0.43
CA TRP A 308 7.32 -4.81 -0.17
C TRP A 308 7.97 -5.63 -1.29
N LYS A 309 7.39 -6.78 -1.64
CA LYS A 309 7.88 -7.70 -2.69
C LYS A 309 6.75 -8.18 -3.61
N HIS A 310 5.66 -7.44 -3.70
CA HIS A 310 4.54 -7.75 -4.58
C HIS A 310 3.97 -6.49 -5.22
N THR A 311 3.26 -6.68 -6.29
CA THR A 311 2.64 -5.60 -7.06
C THR A 311 1.18 -5.93 -7.34
N ALA A 312 0.34 -4.91 -7.34
CA ALA A 312 -1.05 -5.00 -7.77
C ALA A 312 -1.37 -3.91 -8.80
N ALA A 313 -2.22 -4.23 -9.76
CA ALA A 313 -2.70 -3.28 -10.75
C ALA A 313 -4.18 -3.48 -11.05
N ILE A 314 -4.83 -2.41 -11.48
CA ILE A 314 -6.20 -2.46 -12.00
C ILE A 314 -6.15 -2.24 -13.51
N SER A 315 -6.75 -3.17 -14.26
CA SER A 315 -6.99 -3.05 -15.68
C SER A 315 -8.45 -3.43 -15.98
N GLU A 316 -9.17 -2.58 -16.69
CA GLU A 316 -10.60 -2.77 -17.03
C GLU A 316 -11.48 -3.09 -15.80
N GLY A 317 -11.20 -2.47 -14.66
CA GLY A 317 -11.92 -2.70 -13.39
C GLY A 317 -11.64 -4.07 -12.74
N ARG A 318 -10.62 -4.78 -13.17
CA ARG A 318 -10.17 -6.07 -12.62
C ARG A 318 -8.84 -5.90 -11.92
N VAL A 319 -8.67 -6.52 -10.76
CA VAL A 319 -7.40 -6.53 -10.01
C VAL A 319 -6.52 -7.67 -10.51
N PHE A 320 -5.25 -7.36 -10.71
CA PHE A 320 -4.16 -8.30 -10.97
C PHE A 320 -3.11 -8.14 -9.90
N THR A 321 -2.55 -9.25 -9.42
CA THR A 321 -1.45 -9.26 -8.44
C THR A 321 -0.37 -10.22 -8.89
N TRP A 322 0.89 -9.92 -8.50
CA TRP A 322 2.04 -10.76 -8.79
C TRP A 322 3.19 -10.43 -7.83
N GLY A 323 4.25 -11.23 -7.88
CA GLY A 323 5.39 -11.15 -7.00
C GLY A 323 5.34 -12.20 -5.89
N TRP A 324 5.84 -11.86 -4.72
CA TRP A 324 5.95 -12.74 -3.57
C TRP A 324 4.59 -13.12 -2.99
N GLY A 325 4.34 -14.43 -2.90
CA GLY A 325 3.10 -14.99 -2.33
C GLY A 325 3.14 -15.19 -0.82
N GLY A 326 4.34 -15.08 -0.20
CA GLY A 326 4.52 -15.23 1.24
C GLY A 326 5.19 -16.52 1.70
N SER A 327 5.68 -17.36 0.79
CA SER A 327 6.16 -18.73 1.02
C SER A 327 7.52 -18.87 1.75
N ASN A 328 7.88 -18.01 2.70
CA ASN A 328 9.18 -18.09 3.38
C ASN A 328 9.20 -18.95 4.64
N GLY A 329 8.34 -19.97 4.77
CA GLY A 329 8.48 -20.98 5.80
C GLY A 329 8.44 -20.51 7.27
N THR A 330 8.15 -19.24 7.54
CA THR A 330 7.91 -18.75 8.89
C THR A 330 6.45 -19.00 9.23
N PHE A 331 6.21 -20.08 9.94
CA PHE A 331 4.95 -20.24 10.68
C PHE A 331 5.00 -19.26 11.87
N SER A 332 3.94 -18.47 12.05
CA SER A 332 3.70 -17.83 13.34
C SER A 332 3.57 -18.88 14.43
N GLU A 333 3.82 -18.54 15.69
CA GLU A 333 3.76 -19.50 16.83
C GLU A 333 2.43 -20.26 16.92
N ASP A 334 1.38 -19.78 16.29
CA ASP A 334 0.03 -20.34 16.19
C ASP A 334 -0.20 -21.19 14.92
N GLY A 335 0.84 -21.47 14.11
CA GLY A 335 0.77 -22.37 12.95
C GLY A 335 0.13 -21.78 11.69
N HIS A 336 -0.16 -20.47 11.66
CA HIS A 336 -0.68 -19.77 10.48
C HIS A 336 0.47 -19.17 9.68
N SER A 337 0.57 -19.48 8.39
CA SER A 337 1.52 -18.78 7.53
C SER A 337 1.08 -17.32 7.33
N SER A 338 2.00 -16.39 7.54
CA SER A 338 1.78 -14.93 7.38
C SER A 338 1.76 -14.51 5.90
N SER A 339 1.05 -15.23 5.05
CA SER A 339 1.09 -15.17 3.59
C SER A 339 -0.29 -14.89 2.97
N GLY A 340 -0.35 -14.84 1.65
CA GLY A 340 -1.59 -14.71 0.89
C GLY A 340 -1.84 -13.32 0.32
N GLN A 341 -0.84 -12.42 0.36
CA GLN A 341 -0.97 -11.04 -0.13
C GLN A 341 -1.31 -10.92 -1.63
N LEU A 342 -1.17 -11.99 -2.41
CA LEU A 342 -1.57 -12.04 -3.82
C LEU A 342 -3.06 -12.37 -4.01
N GLY A 343 -3.72 -13.00 -3.03
CA GLY A 343 -5.16 -13.27 -3.07
C GLY A 343 -5.59 -14.45 -3.95
N HIS A 344 -4.66 -15.34 -4.34
CA HIS A 344 -4.93 -16.49 -5.24
C HIS A 344 -5.31 -17.77 -4.50
N GLY A 345 -5.34 -17.76 -3.17
CA GLY A 345 -5.66 -18.92 -2.34
C GLY A 345 -4.47 -19.82 -2.03
N SER A 346 -3.25 -19.33 -2.26
CA SER A 346 -1.98 -19.99 -1.95
C SER A 346 -0.93 -18.93 -1.61
N ASP A 347 0.23 -19.39 -1.14
CA ASP A 347 1.43 -18.60 -0.84
C ASP A 347 2.51 -18.69 -1.96
N VAL A 348 2.13 -19.20 -3.13
CA VAL A 348 3.00 -19.34 -4.28
C VAL A 348 3.31 -17.99 -4.90
N ASP A 349 4.57 -17.79 -5.32
CA ASP A 349 5.01 -16.62 -6.07
C ASP A 349 4.48 -16.66 -7.50
N TYR A 350 4.11 -15.48 -8.01
CA TYR A 350 3.65 -15.31 -9.40
C TYR A 350 4.56 -14.32 -10.12
N ILE A 351 5.26 -14.79 -11.13
CA ILE A 351 6.21 -13.97 -11.93
C ILE A 351 5.53 -13.15 -13.04
N SER A 352 4.23 -13.28 -13.18
CA SER A 352 3.42 -12.56 -14.18
C SER A 352 2.10 -12.08 -13.57
N PRO A 353 1.53 -10.97 -14.07
CA PRO A 353 0.24 -10.46 -13.61
C PRO A 353 -0.85 -11.52 -13.68
N THR A 354 -1.44 -11.86 -12.54
CA THR A 354 -2.50 -12.87 -12.42
C THR A 354 -3.75 -12.26 -11.83
N ARG A 355 -4.91 -12.54 -12.45
CA ARG A 355 -6.19 -11.95 -12.05
C ARG A 355 -6.66 -12.49 -10.70
N VAL A 356 -7.04 -11.56 -9.81
CA VAL A 356 -7.73 -11.87 -8.54
C VAL A 356 -9.24 -11.97 -8.79
N CYS A 357 -9.88 -13.02 -8.26
CA CYS A 357 -11.31 -13.27 -8.48
C CYS A 357 -12.16 -12.68 -7.36
N PHE A 358 -13.04 -11.72 -7.69
CA PHE A 358 -14.04 -11.12 -6.77
C PHE A 358 -15.49 -11.49 -7.12
N GLY A 359 -15.72 -12.23 -8.20
CA GLY A 359 -17.04 -12.44 -8.82
C GLY A 359 -17.20 -11.60 -10.10
N GLU A 360 -18.32 -11.77 -10.80
CA GLU A 360 -18.56 -11.11 -12.10
C GLU A 360 -19.22 -9.73 -11.95
N ASP A 361 -19.98 -9.51 -10.86
CA ASP A 361 -20.77 -8.30 -10.63
C ASP A 361 -19.99 -7.24 -9.80
N VAL A 362 -18.66 -7.19 -9.95
CA VAL A 362 -17.81 -6.32 -9.13
C VAL A 362 -16.73 -5.67 -9.99
N LYS A 363 -16.62 -4.34 -9.85
CA LYS A 363 -15.57 -3.53 -10.44
C LYS A 363 -14.62 -3.00 -9.37
N ALA A 364 -13.32 -3.10 -9.61
CA ALA A 364 -12.31 -2.49 -8.76
C ALA A 364 -12.13 -1.01 -9.11
N LEU A 365 -12.12 -0.16 -8.09
CA LEU A 365 -11.92 1.29 -8.20
C LEU A 365 -10.53 1.70 -7.74
N GLN A 366 -10.00 1.03 -6.69
CA GLN A 366 -8.68 1.31 -6.12
C GLN A 366 -8.07 0.02 -5.57
N VAL A 367 -6.74 -0.10 -5.65
CA VAL A 367 -5.94 -1.12 -4.98
C VAL A 367 -4.81 -0.47 -4.20
N SER A 368 -4.45 -1.04 -3.06
CA SER A 368 -3.32 -0.61 -2.24
C SER A 368 -2.59 -1.82 -1.69
N CYS A 369 -1.28 -1.84 -1.85
CA CYS A 369 -0.38 -2.86 -1.32
C CYS A 369 0.33 -2.31 -0.08
N GLY A 370 0.26 -3.06 1.01
CA GLY A 370 1.08 -2.85 2.19
C GLY A 370 2.36 -3.69 2.18
N PHE A 371 2.94 -3.92 3.36
CA PHE A 371 4.13 -4.75 3.46
C PHE A 371 3.84 -6.21 3.06
N ASN A 372 2.85 -6.86 3.67
CA ASN A 372 2.45 -8.25 3.43
C ASN A 372 0.91 -8.40 3.35
N HIS A 373 0.20 -7.38 2.92
CA HIS A 373 -1.24 -7.45 2.70
C HIS A 373 -1.65 -6.53 1.56
N THR A 374 -2.82 -6.75 1.04
CA THR A 374 -3.40 -5.96 -0.05
C THR A 374 -4.86 -5.66 0.28
N GLY A 375 -5.29 -4.47 -0.09
CA GLY A 375 -6.67 -4.04 0.03
C GLY A 375 -7.17 -3.41 -1.26
N ALA A 376 -8.45 -3.52 -1.53
CA ALA A 376 -9.10 -2.90 -2.68
C ALA A 376 -10.43 -2.27 -2.29
N ILE A 377 -10.75 -1.14 -2.93
CA ILE A 377 -12.10 -0.60 -2.95
C ILE A 377 -12.79 -1.12 -4.20
N LEU A 378 -13.90 -1.75 -3.99
CA LEU A 378 -14.71 -2.43 -4.99
C LEU A 378 -16.10 -1.80 -5.04
N GLU A 379 -16.76 -1.89 -6.18
CA GLU A 379 -18.12 -1.40 -6.43
C GLU A 379 -18.97 -2.50 -7.06
N TYR A 380 -20.20 -2.67 -6.61
CA TYR A 380 -21.17 -3.55 -7.29
C TYR A 380 -21.65 -2.88 -8.58
N THR A 381 -21.61 -3.63 -9.70
CA THR A 381 -22.08 -3.21 -11.04
C THR A 381 -23.52 -3.57 -11.32
#